data_bd5c749735cb175593f162b6ad677fc7
#
_entry.id   bd5c749735cb175593f162b6ad677fc7
#
_cell.length_a   1.000
_cell.length_b   1.000
_cell.length_c   1.000
_cell.angle_alpha   90.00
_cell.angle_beta   90.00
_cell.angle_gamma   90.00
#
_symmetry.space_group_name_H-M   'P 1'
#
loop_
_entity.id
_entity.type
_entity.pdbx_description
1 polymer ?
#
loop_
_entity_poly.entity_id
_entity_poly.type
_entity_poly.pdbx_seq_one_letter_code
_entity_poly.pdbx_strand_id
1 'polypeptide(L)'
;DENTLSNSTLIDAFERKLIAEGKQIYRLIFFNKTKNIPAEKLDNTTFISRKDLTLWGSPKTKQCKKIINTSYDFAINLDMNGEESLNSLISLSKAVCRVGYFRSNKSVRCYDLSIGLQENTYTFPNFLTDIDTYLHRIQ
;
A
#
# COMPACT_ATOMS: atom_id res chain seq x y z
N ASP A 1 2.02 -17.92 -8.97
CA ASP A 1 1.78 -18.35 -7.59
C ASP A 1 0.29 -18.17 -7.28
N GLU A 2 -0.42 -19.25 -6.93
CA GLU A 2 -1.87 -19.22 -6.69
C GLU A 2 -2.28 -18.18 -5.65
N ASN A 3 -1.45 -17.98 -4.63
CA ASN A 3 -1.68 -16.99 -3.60
C ASN A 3 -1.62 -15.55 -4.13
N THR A 4 -0.74 -15.26 -5.06
CA THR A 4 -0.60 -13.92 -5.65
C THR A 4 -1.82 -13.56 -6.50
N LEU A 5 -2.33 -14.52 -7.27
CA LEU A 5 -3.55 -14.34 -8.07
C LEU A 5 -4.79 -14.13 -7.18
N SER A 6 -4.90 -14.91 -6.11
CA SER A 6 -5.98 -14.79 -5.14
C SER A 6 -5.98 -13.41 -4.45
N ASN A 7 -4.80 -12.94 -4.03
CA ASN A 7 -4.66 -11.63 -3.39
C ASN A 7 -4.99 -10.49 -4.34
N SER A 8 -4.57 -10.57 -5.60
CA SER A 8 -4.91 -9.57 -6.62
C SER A 8 -6.42 -9.46 -6.81
N THR A 9 -7.12 -10.57 -6.88
CA THR A 9 -8.59 -10.61 -7.00
C THR A 9 -9.26 -9.96 -5.79
N LEU A 10 -8.76 -10.23 -4.59
CA LEU A 10 -9.28 -9.64 -3.36
C LEU A 10 -9.05 -8.12 -3.31
N ILE A 11 -7.89 -7.66 -3.75
CA ILE A 11 -7.57 -6.23 -3.83
C ILE A 11 -8.51 -5.55 -4.82
N ASP A 12 -8.72 -6.13 -5.99
CA ASP A 12 -9.61 -5.57 -7.02
C ASP A 12 -11.05 -5.46 -6.51
N ALA A 13 -11.54 -6.46 -5.79
CA ALA A 13 -12.87 -6.45 -5.18
C ALA A 13 -12.98 -5.37 -4.10
N PHE A 14 -11.97 -5.24 -3.26
CA PHE A 14 -11.89 -4.22 -2.22
C PHE A 14 -11.92 -2.81 -2.81
N GLU A 15 -11.12 -2.55 -3.84
CA GLU A 15 -11.10 -1.26 -4.53
C GLU A 15 -12.44 -0.93 -5.17
N ARG A 16 -13.06 -1.89 -5.85
CA ARG A 16 -14.37 -1.69 -6.47
C ARG A 16 -15.42 -1.31 -5.44
N LYS A 17 -15.38 -1.93 -4.26
CA LYS A 17 -16.27 -1.58 -3.15
C LYS A 17 -16.08 -0.13 -2.71
N LEU A 18 -14.83 0.30 -2.51
CA LEU A 18 -14.52 1.67 -2.10
C LEU A 18 -14.92 2.69 -3.17
N ILE A 19 -14.70 2.39 -4.44
CA ILE A 19 -15.11 3.25 -5.56
C ILE A 19 -16.64 3.38 -5.61
N ALA A 20 -17.36 2.28 -5.40
CA ALA A 20 -18.83 2.30 -5.33
C ALA A 20 -19.35 3.15 -4.17
N GLU A 21 -18.57 3.29 -3.10
CA GLU A 21 -18.86 4.18 -1.95
C GLU A 21 -18.45 5.65 -2.22
N GLY A 22 -17.99 5.98 -3.42
CA GLY A 22 -17.59 7.35 -3.80
C GLY A 22 -16.14 7.71 -3.50
N LYS A 23 -15.29 6.74 -3.15
CA LYS A 23 -13.88 6.98 -2.87
C LYS A 23 -13.07 7.06 -4.15
N GLN A 24 -12.05 7.93 -4.14
CA GLN A 24 -11.04 7.97 -5.20
C GLN A 24 -9.85 7.11 -4.77
N ILE A 25 -9.45 6.18 -5.65
CA ILE A 25 -8.39 5.21 -5.37
C ILE A 25 -7.21 5.47 -6.31
N TYR A 26 -6.03 5.52 -5.73
CA TYR A 26 -4.75 5.55 -6.44
C TYR A 26 -3.93 4.35 -5.97
N ARG A 27 -3.45 3.56 -6.93
CA ARG A 27 -2.68 2.36 -6.66
C ARG A 27 -1.20 2.61 -7.00
N LEU A 28 -0.31 2.23 -6.08
CA LEU A 28 1.11 2.19 -6.33
C LEU A 28 1.58 0.74 -6.21
N ILE A 29 2.26 0.24 -7.23
CA ILE A 29 2.78 -1.13 -7.26
C ILE A 29 4.30 -1.09 -7.37
N PHE A 30 4.96 -1.76 -6.43
CA PHE A 30 6.40 -1.85 -6.38
C PHE A 30 6.89 -3.17 -6.99
N PHE A 31 7.89 -3.07 -7.87
CA PHE A 31 8.56 -4.21 -8.49
C PHE A 31 10.02 -4.27 -8.07
N ASN A 32 10.48 -5.43 -7.62
CA ASN A 32 11.90 -5.64 -7.28
C ASN A 32 12.82 -5.52 -8.48
N LYS A 33 12.33 -5.90 -9.66
CA LYS A 33 13.08 -5.86 -10.92
C LYS A 33 12.35 -5.00 -11.94
N THR A 34 13.04 -4.02 -12.51
CA THR A 34 12.49 -3.10 -13.52
C THR A 34 11.92 -3.84 -14.74
N LYS A 35 12.53 -4.96 -15.14
CA LYS A 35 12.07 -5.77 -16.28
C LYS A 35 10.68 -6.36 -16.09
N ASN A 36 10.19 -6.46 -14.85
CA ASN A 36 8.87 -7.00 -14.53
C ASN A 36 7.78 -5.93 -14.56
N ILE A 37 8.15 -4.65 -14.75
CA ILE A 37 7.18 -3.57 -14.82
C ILE A 37 6.39 -3.69 -16.12
N PRO A 38 5.03 -3.74 -16.06
CA PRO A 38 4.21 -3.77 -17.26
C PRO A 38 4.43 -2.54 -18.14
N ALA A 39 4.41 -2.73 -19.47
CA ALA A 39 4.50 -1.63 -20.42
C ALA A 39 3.17 -0.83 -20.51
N GLU A 40 2.08 -1.44 -20.10
CA GLU A 40 0.76 -0.79 -20.12
C GLU A 40 0.64 0.24 -19.02
N LYS A 41 0.06 1.40 -19.37
CA LYS A 41 -0.38 2.39 -18.38
C LYS A 41 -1.79 2.08 -17.95
N LEU A 42 -1.99 1.88 -16.65
CA LEU A 42 -3.31 1.73 -16.06
C LEU A 42 -3.72 3.04 -15.40
N ASP A 43 -4.98 3.41 -15.54
CA ASP A 43 -5.52 4.61 -14.91
C ASP A 43 -5.40 4.51 -13.38
N ASN A 44 -4.99 5.60 -12.76
CA ASN A 44 -4.82 5.69 -11.31
C ASN A 44 -3.85 4.65 -10.71
N THR A 45 -2.96 4.10 -11.54
CA THR A 45 -1.95 3.13 -11.11
C THR A 45 -0.56 3.63 -11.50
N THR A 46 0.36 3.60 -10.56
CA THR A 46 1.76 3.94 -10.79
C THR A 46 2.62 2.73 -10.47
N PHE A 47 3.50 2.39 -11.40
CA PHE A 47 4.49 1.33 -11.21
C PHE A 47 5.82 1.95 -10.83
N ILE A 48 6.43 1.45 -9.77
CA ILE A 48 7.75 1.88 -9.30
C ILE A 48 8.67 0.70 -9.06
N SER A 49 9.95 0.99 -9.05
CA SER A 49 11.00 0.03 -8.67
C SER A 49 12.05 0.74 -7.82
N ARG A 50 13.09 0.02 -7.42
CA ARG A 50 14.21 0.61 -6.66
C ARG A 50 14.91 1.75 -7.40
N LYS A 51 14.82 1.81 -8.73
CA LYS A 51 15.36 2.92 -9.53
C LYS A 51 14.65 4.24 -9.28
N ASP A 52 13.42 4.21 -8.82
CA ASP A 52 12.65 5.41 -8.46
C ASP A 52 13.01 5.97 -7.08
N LEU A 53 13.86 5.26 -6.35
CA LEU A 53 14.26 5.60 -5.00
C LEU A 53 15.76 5.83 -4.88
N THR A 54 16.16 6.67 -3.93
CA THR A 54 17.57 6.82 -3.53
C THR A 54 18.01 5.59 -2.72
N LEU A 55 19.32 5.48 -2.44
CA LEU A 55 19.86 4.44 -1.54
C LEU A 55 19.22 4.44 -0.16
N TRP A 56 18.72 5.58 0.27
CA TRP A 56 18.10 5.77 1.59
C TRP A 56 16.57 5.57 1.57
N GLY A 57 16.02 5.14 0.44
CA GLY A 57 14.58 4.90 0.30
C GLY A 57 13.74 6.16 0.06
N SER A 58 14.36 7.30 -0.23
CA SER A 58 13.65 8.54 -0.54
C SER A 58 13.22 8.58 -2.00
N PRO A 59 12.09 9.26 -2.35
CA PRO A 59 11.67 9.40 -3.73
C PRO A 59 12.72 10.11 -4.58
N LYS A 60 13.01 9.55 -5.77
CA LYS A 60 13.99 10.10 -6.70
C LYS A 60 13.35 10.60 -8.00
N THR A 61 12.44 9.84 -8.59
CA THR A 61 11.78 10.19 -9.84
C THR A 61 10.61 11.17 -9.61
N LYS A 62 10.24 11.90 -10.67
CA LYS A 62 9.11 12.83 -10.62
C LYS A 62 7.81 12.14 -10.23
N GLN A 63 7.53 10.96 -10.80
CA GLN A 63 6.31 10.21 -10.52
C GLN A 63 6.24 9.80 -9.04
N CYS A 64 7.35 9.35 -8.48
CA CYS A 64 7.42 8.94 -7.08
C CYS A 64 7.25 10.15 -6.14
N LYS A 65 7.92 11.26 -6.44
CA LYS A 65 7.78 12.51 -5.69
C LYS A 65 6.35 13.05 -5.71
N LYS A 66 5.69 12.98 -6.86
CA LYS A 66 4.30 13.42 -7.01
C LYS A 66 3.36 12.65 -6.09
N ILE A 67 3.51 11.32 -6.05
CA ILE A 67 2.68 10.47 -5.19
C ILE A 67 2.87 10.82 -3.72
N ILE A 68 4.11 10.95 -3.28
CA ILE A 68 4.43 11.26 -1.88
C ILE A 68 3.95 12.66 -1.47
N ASN A 69 3.97 13.61 -2.39
CA ASN A 69 3.57 15.00 -2.11
C ASN A 69 2.08 15.26 -2.30
N THR A 70 1.32 14.30 -2.81
CA THR A 70 -0.14 14.42 -2.93
C THR A 70 -0.79 14.17 -1.56
N SER A 71 -1.78 14.99 -1.22
CA SER A 71 -2.55 14.81 0.01
C SER A 71 -3.61 13.74 -0.18
N TYR A 72 -3.68 12.79 0.77
CA TYR A 72 -4.68 11.73 0.81
C TYR A 72 -5.33 11.69 2.19
N ASP A 73 -6.57 11.22 2.26
CA ASP A 73 -7.19 10.91 3.54
C ASP A 73 -6.52 9.69 4.18
N PHE A 74 -6.27 8.67 3.37
CA PHE A 74 -5.62 7.43 3.79
C PHE A 74 -4.52 7.02 2.82
N ALA A 75 -3.40 6.56 3.35
CA ALA A 75 -2.40 5.78 2.62
C ALA A 75 -2.35 4.40 3.27
N ILE A 76 -2.58 3.36 2.47
CA ILE A 76 -2.69 1.99 2.95
C ILE A 76 -1.60 1.15 2.32
N ASN A 77 -0.75 0.55 3.13
CA ASN A 77 0.25 -0.42 2.68
C ASN A 77 -0.30 -1.83 2.85
N LEU A 78 -0.59 -2.49 1.73
CA LEU A 78 -1.13 -3.85 1.72
C LEU A 78 -0.06 -4.94 1.77
N ASP A 79 1.20 -4.57 1.85
CA ASP A 79 2.30 -5.53 1.97
C ASP A 79 2.39 -6.08 3.39
N MET A 80 2.21 -7.38 3.54
CA MET A 80 2.38 -8.09 4.80
C MET A 80 3.80 -8.63 5.01
N ASN A 81 4.65 -8.56 3.98
CA ASN A 81 6.00 -9.13 4.02
C ASN A 81 7.06 -8.15 4.55
N GLY A 82 6.73 -6.87 4.66
CA GLY A 82 7.62 -5.86 5.22
C GLY A 82 8.66 -5.34 4.23
N GLU A 83 8.28 -5.11 2.98
CA GLU A 83 9.14 -4.46 1.98
C GLU A 83 9.55 -3.06 2.47
N GLU A 84 10.84 -2.89 2.71
CA GLU A 84 11.37 -1.65 3.29
C GLU A 84 11.13 -0.43 2.40
N SER A 85 11.17 -0.60 1.07
CA SER A 85 10.91 0.48 0.14
C SER A 85 9.49 1.03 0.28
N LEU A 86 8.50 0.16 0.46
CA LEU A 86 7.12 0.57 0.69
C LEU A 86 6.94 1.22 2.05
N ASN A 87 7.57 0.72 3.09
CA ASN A 87 7.54 1.33 4.42
C ASN A 87 8.15 2.73 4.41
N SER A 88 9.27 2.92 3.71
CA SER A 88 9.90 4.24 3.55
C SER A 88 8.98 5.22 2.85
N LEU A 89 8.34 4.79 1.75
CA LEU A 89 7.44 5.66 1.00
C LEU A 89 6.21 6.07 1.81
N ILE A 90 5.57 5.13 2.49
CA ILE A 90 4.39 5.44 3.28
C ILE A 90 4.71 6.36 4.46
N SER A 91 5.88 6.20 5.06
CA SER A 91 6.31 7.08 6.16
C SER A 91 6.49 8.54 5.73
N LEU A 92 6.81 8.77 4.45
CA LEU A 92 6.98 10.10 3.85
C LEU A 92 5.68 10.65 3.25
N SER A 93 4.64 9.83 3.14
CA SER A 93 3.36 10.23 2.55
C SER A 93 2.70 11.36 3.34
N LYS A 94 2.01 12.26 2.62
CA LYS A 94 1.20 13.34 3.20
C LYS A 94 -0.24 12.91 3.48
N ALA A 95 -0.47 11.62 3.71
CA ALA A 95 -1.79 11.14 4.12
C ALA A 95 -2.13 11.59 5.54
N VAL A 96 -3.41 11.83 5.77
CA VAL A 96 -3.93 12.13 7.12
C VAL A 96 -3.76 10.91 8.02
N CYS A 97 -4.02 9.72 7.50
CA CYS A 97 -3.85 8.47 8.23
C CYS A 97 -3.11 7.45 7.39
N ARG A 98 -2.01 6.94 7.89
CA ARG A 98 -1.21 5.89 7.25
C ARG A 98 -1.51 4.57 7.94
N VAL A 99 -1.92 3.58 7.14
CA VAL A 99 -2.39 2.27 7.61
C VAL A 99 -1.50 1.17 7.06
N GLY A 100 -1.15 0.22 7.88
CA GLY A 100 -0.37 -0.92 7.45
C GLY A 100 -0.46 -2.11 8.40
N TYR A 101 0.17 -3.22 8.01
CA TYR A 101 0.19 -4.43 8.79
C TYR A 101 1.22 -4.34 9.94
N PHE A 102 0.78 -4.66 11.15
CA PHE A 102 1.67 -4.75 12.31
C PHE A 102 2.56 -5.98 12.17
N ARG A 103 3.83 -5.77 11.96
CA ARG A 103 4.82 -6.85 11.82
C ARG A 103 5.83 -6.86 12.96
N SER A 104 6.25 -5.68 13.39
CA SER A 104 7.23 -5.51 14.46
C SER A 104 7.16 -4.09 15.02
N ASN A 105 7.81 -3.84 16.15
CA ASN A 105 7.89 -2.49 16.72
C ASN A 105 8.52 -1.47 15.75
N LYS A 106 9.33 -1.90 14.79
CA LYS A 106 9.89 -1.02 13.75
C LYS A 106 8.83 -0.58 12.75
N SER A 107 7.92 -1.47 12.36
CA SER A 107 6.85 -1.13 11.40
C SER A 107 5.81 -0.17 11.99
N VAL A 108 5.60 -0.20 13.29
CA VAL A 108 4.67 0.72 13.98
C VAL A 108 5.04 2.19 13.75
N ARG A 109 6.32 2.49 13.58
CA ARG A 109 6.79 3.87 13.36
C ARG A 109 6.40 4.44 11.99
N CYS A 110 6.07 3.57 11.03
CA CYS A 110 5.69 3.99 9.68
C CYS A 110 4.21 4.30 9.55
N TYR A 111 3.38 3.83 10.48
CA TYR A 111 1.93 3.88 10.39
C TYR A 111 1.31 4.64 11.55
N ASP A 112 0.23 5.35 11.27
CA ASP A 112 -0.63 5.94 12.29
C ASP A 112 -1.58 4.89 12.86
N LEU A 113 -1.94 3.89 12.03
CA LEU A 113 -2.77 2.76 12.41
C LEU A 113 -2.11 1.46 11.92
N SER A 114 -1.67 0.64 12.85
CA SER A 114 -1.14 -0.69 12.57
C SER A 114 -2.21 -1.73 12.86
N ILE A 115 -2.48 -2.58 11.87
CA ILE A 115 -3.56 -3.58 11.92
C ILE A 115 -2.94 -4.97 11.92
N GLY A 116 -3.59 -5.88 12.62
CA GLY A 116 -3.21 -7.27 12.72
C GLY A 116 -2.47 -7.57 14.00
N LEU A 117 -2.58 -8.81 14.42
CA LEU A 117 -1.82 -9.38 15.51
C LEU A 117 -0.78 -10.34 14.91
N GLN A 118 0.37 -10.47 15.55
CA GLN A 118 1.39 -11.45 15.15
C GLN A 118 0.92 -12.88 15.46
N GLU A 119 -0.24 -13.24 14.95
CA GLU A 119 -0.75 -14.60 15.05
C GLU A 119 -0.41 -15.37 13.77
N ASN A 120 0.05 -16.60 13.90
CA ASN A 120 0.37 -17.47 12.78
C ASN A 120 -0.84 -17.77 11.88
N THR A 121 -2.05 -17.47 12.34
CA THR A 121 -3.31 -17.67 11.64
C THR A 121 -3.85 -16.45 10.93
N TYR A 122 -3.19 -15.29 11.07
CA TYR A 122 -3.64 -14.04 10.43
C TYR A 122 -3.31 -14.04 8.95
N THR A 123 -4.32 -13.89 8.12
CA THR A 123 -4.21 -14.01 6.66
C THR A 123 -4.45 -12.66 5.96
N PHE A 124 -4.09 -12.58 4.68
CA PHE A 124 -4.37 -11.40 3.87
C PHE A 124 -5.87 -11.06 3.78
N PRO A 125 -6.81 -12.01 3.59
CA PRO A 125 -8.23 -11.70 3.69
C PRO A 125 -8.65 -11.09 5.03
N ASN A 126 -8.10 -11.55 6.13
CA ASN A 126 -8.35 -10.97 7.46
C ASN A 126 -7.87 -9.53 7.53
N PHE A 127 -6.70 -9.26 6.97
CA PHE A 127 -6.12 -7.92 6.89
C PHE A 127 -7.04 -6.95 6.14
N LEU A 128 -7.51 -7.34 4.94
CA LEU A 128 -8.43 -6.51 4.16
C LEU A 128 -9.75 -6.26 4.88
N THR A 129 -10.30 -7.28 5.54
CA THR A 129 -11.54 -7.15 6.32
C THR A 129 -11.36 -6.16 7.47
N ASP A 130 -10.25 -6.23 8.17
CA ASP A 130 -9.97 -5.33 9.28
C ASP A 130 -9.75 -3.89 8.80
N ILE A 131 -9.04 -3.69 7.69
CA ILE A 131 -8.89 -2.37 7.08
C ILE A 131 -10.26 -1.79 6.74
N ASP A 132 -11.10 -2.55 6.06
CA ASP A 132 -12.45 -2.12 5.68
C ASP A 132 -13.28 -1.70 6.90
N THR A 133 -13.24 -2.49 7.96
CA THR A 133 -13.90 -2.19 9.21
C THR A 133 -13.44 -0.85 9.82
N TYR A 134 -12.13 -0.63 9.87
CA TYR A 134 -11.56 0.61 10.43
C TYR A 134 -11.88 1.83 9.57
N LEU A 135 -11.78 1.72 8.25
CA LEU A 135 -12.13 2.82 7.34
C LEU A 135 -13.57 3.31 7.55
N HIS A 136 -14.52 2.39 7.80
CA HIS A 136 -15.90 2.73 8.03
C HIS A 136 -16.17 3.33 9.43
N ARG A 137 -15.33 3.01 10.40
CA ARG A 137 -15.45 3.59 11.76
C ARG A 137 -14.91 5.00 11.88
N ILE A 138 -13.90 5.35 11.07
CA ILE A 138 -13.20 6.63 11.15
C ILE A 138 -13.93 7.72 10.34
N GLN A 139 -14.82 7.35 9.48
CA GLN A 139 -15.60 8.28 8.65
C GLN A 139 -16.69 9.00 9.42
#